data_bf5778d876db1b2da0cdcf197892b2d4
#
_entry.id   bf5778d876db1b2da0cdcf197892b2d4
#
_cell.length_a   1.000
_cell.length_b   1.000
_cell.length_c   1.000
_cell.angle_alpha   90.00
_cell.angle_beta   90.00
_cell.angle_gamma   90.00
#
_symmetry.space_group_name_H-M   'P 1'
#
loop_
_entity.id
_entity.type
_entity.pdbx_description
1 polymer ?
#
loop_
_entity_poly.entity_id
_entity_poly.type
_entity_poly.pdbx_seq_one_letter_code
_entity_poly.pdbx_strand_id
1 'polypeptide(L)'
;MPPATQAVIKPANPGATPPTADLVALKGRQQASWSSGDYAVVGTTLQIVGEELCEALDLRAGQKVLDVAAGNGNVTLAAARRWCEVTSTDYVPSLLEGGRARASAEGLKIAFKEADAEALPFDDGAFDAVVSTFGVMFTPNQERAAFELLRVCKPGGQIGLANWTPDGFIGQLFKILGKYLPPPAGVKSPALWGTRARLDEIFRPGASSIRAEPRHFNFRYRSPEHFVEVFKTYYGPMLKAFAALDATGQNGLRHDLIALIASLNKASDGTMVVPSEYLEIVITK
;
A
#
# COMPACT_ATOMS: atom_id res chain seq x y z
N MET A 1 -10.65 15.32 57.86
CA MET A 1 -9.89 14.57 56.85
C MET A 1 -10.76 14.47 55.61
N PRO A 2 -10.41 15.09 54.47
CA PRO A 2 -11.13 14.88 53.21
C PRO A 2 -10.73 13.55 52.60
N PRO A 3 -11.63 12.87 51.83
CA PRO A 3 -11.34 11.60 51.21
C PRO A 3 -10.37 11.76 50.05
N ALA A 4 -9.44 10.81 49.92
CA ALA A 4 -8.46 10.75 48.86
C ALA A 4 -9.12 10.48 47.52
N THR A 5 -8.89 11.37 46.56
CA THR A 5 -9.31 11.23 45.16
C THR A 5 -8.50 10.09 44.51
N GLN A 6 -9.12 8.98 44.23
CA GLN A 6 -8.53 7.92 43.41
C GLN A 6 -8.31 8.41 42.00
N ALA A 7 -7.05 8.46 41.58
CA ALA A 7 -6.68 8.74 40.18
C ALA A 7 -7.15 7.58 39.32
N VAL A 8 -8.02 7.88 38.36
CA VAL A 8 -8.44 6.95 37.32
C VAL A 8 -7.25 6.71 36.39
N ILE A 9 -6.62 5.53 36.54
CA ILE A 9 -5.56 5.06 35.61
C ILE A 9 -6.24 4.76 34.29
N LYS A 10 -5.98 5.61 33.28
CA LYS A 10 -6.33 5.30 31.88
C LYS A 10 -5.64 3.98 31.49
N PRO A 11 -6.37 3.02 30.88
CA PRO A 11 -5.72 1.79 30.42
C PRO A 11 -4.66 2.13 29.37
N ALA A 12 -3.46 1.59 29.54
CA ALA A 12 -2.36 1.72 28.58
C ALA A 12 -2.80 1.14 27.23
N ASN A 13 -2.52 1.87 26.15
CA ASN A 13 -2.75 1.46 24.77
C ASN A 13 -1.92 0.17 24.49
N PRO A 14 -2.53 -1.01 24.19
CA PRO A 14 -1.81 -2.27 24.07
C PRO A 14 -0.92 -2.42 22.83
N GLY A 15 -0.79 -1.38 21.98
CA GLY A 15 -0.02 -1.41 20.75
C GLY A 15 1.20 -0.47 20.71
N ALA A 16 1.51 0.24 21.77
CA ALA A 16 2.61 1.20 21.79
C ALA A 16 3.90 0.58 22.34
N THR A 17 4.43 -0.45 21.67
CA THR A 17 5.86 -0.73 21.80
C THR A 17 6.60 0.39 21.05
N PRO A 18 7.50 1.15 21.67
CA PRO A 18 8.31 2.13 20.96
C PRO A 18 9.03 1.42 19.80
N PRO A 19 9.20 2.07 18.64
CA PRO A 19 9.89 1.45 17.52
C PRO A 19 11.27 1.02 18.02
N THR A 20 11.55 -0.28 17.88
CA THR A 20 12.90 -0.79 18.15
C THR A 20 13.85 -0.17 17.13
N ALA A 21 15.13 -0.02 17.47
CA ALA A 21 16.13 0.49 16.52
C ALA A 21 16.07 -0.24 15.16
N ASP A 22 15.67 -1.49 15.17
CA ASP A 22 15.48 -2.33 13.99
C ASP A 22 14.34 -1.85 13.06
N LEU A 23 13.21 -1.38 13.61
CA LEU A 23 12.09 -0.85 12.79
C LEU A 23 12.47 0.47 12.12
N VAL A 24 13.22 1.35 12.79
CA VAL A 24 13.72 2.60 12.20
C VAL A 24 14.69 2.31 11.05
N ALA A 25 15.64 1.41 11.27
CA ALA A 25 16.58 0.98 10.24
C ALA A 25 15.87 0.28 9.07
N LEU A 26 14.83 -0.50 9.34
CA LEU A 26 14.02 -1.15 8.32
C LEU A 26 13.27 -0.13 7.47
N LYS A 27 12.62 0.88 8.08
CA LYS A 27 11.96 1.98 7.36
C LYS A 27 12.93 2.71 6.43
N GLY A 28 14.12 3.06 6.92
CA GLY A 28 15.16 3.71 6.10
C GLY A 28 15.54 2.86 4.88
N ARG A 29 15.71 1.54 5.04
CA ARG A 29 15.98 0.64 3.91
C ARG A 29 14.81 0.54 2.94
N GLN A 30 13.58 0.50 3.43
CA GLN A 30 12.38 0.48 2.59
C GLN A 30 12.23 1.79 1.82
N GLN A 31 12.39 2.96 2.47
CA GLN A 31 12.37 4.25 1.82
C GLN A 31 13.42 4.34 0.70
N ALA A 32 14.67 3.89 0.99
CA ALA A 32 15.73 3.81 -0.02
C ALA A 32 15.39 2.84 -1.17
N SER A 33 14.65 1.77 -0.89
CA SER A 33 14.17 0.83 -1.92
C SER A 33 13.12 1.50 -2.81
N TRP A 34 12.10 2.13 -2.22
CA TRP A 34 11.03 2.81 -2.96
C TRP A 34 11.50 4.07 -3.69
N SER A 35 12.58 4.71 -3.20
CA SER A 35 13.23 5.84 -3.89
C SER A 35 14.10 5.39 -5.07
N SER A 36 14.35 4.08 -5.22
CA SER A 36 15.15 3.53 -6.32
C SER A 36 14.27 3.15 -7.51
N GLY A 37 14.81 3.30 -8.71
CA GLY A 37 14.06 3.08 -9.94
C GLY A 37 13.07 4.22 -10.22
N ASP A 38 12.00 3.92 -10.96
CA ASP A 38 10.89 4.83 -11.23
C ASP A 38 9.57 4.05 -11.10
N TYR A 39 9.03 4.04 -9.88
CA TYR A 39 7.77 3.33 -9.62
C TYR A 39 6.62 3.82 -10.49
N ALA A 40 6.65 5.08 -10.99
CA ALA A 40 5.57 5.61 -11.81
C ALA A 40 5.34 4.78 -13.08
N VAL A 41 6.40 4.17 -13.65
CA VAL A 41 6.29 3.28 -14.83
C VAL A 41 5.40 2.06 -14.53
N VAL A 42 5.52 1.48 -13.34
CA VAL A 42 4.68 0.35 -12.90
C VAL A 42 3.36 0.83 -12.32
N GLY A 43 3.42 1.79 -11.39
CA GLY A 43 2.27 2.29 -10.65
C GLY A 43 1.18 2.85 -11.54
N THR A 44 1.53 3.59 -12.60
CA THR A 44 0.56 4.19 -13.52
C THR A 44 -0.31 3.14 -14.23
N THR A 45 0.16 1.91 -14.41
CA THR A 45 -0.65 0.84 -15.01
C THR A 45 -1.83 0.41 -14.13
N LEU A 46 -1.76 0.71 -12.82
CA LEU A 46 -2.75 0.34 -11.81
C LEU A 46 -3.84 1.40 -11.58
N GLN A 47 -3.95 2.44 -12.42
CA GLN A 47 -4.89 3.56 -12.24
C GLN A 47 -6.34 3.10 -12.04
N ILE A 48 -6.78 2.09 -12.79
CA ILE A 48 -8.14 1.56 -12.70
C ILE A 48 -8.52 1.16 -11.27
N VAL A 49 -7.57 0.62 -10.50
CA VAL A 49 -7.83 0.21 -9.11
C VAL A 49 -8.16 1.41 -8.21
N GLY A 50 -7.51 2.55 -8.45
CA GLY A 50 -7.85 3.80 -7.75
C GLY A 50 -9.24 4.30 -8.10
N GLU A 51 -9.66 4.20 -9.36
CA GLU A 51 -11.00 4.58 -9.80
C GLU A 51 -12.08 3.66 -9.17
N GLU A 52 -11.87 2.34 -9.25
CA GLU A 52 -12.78 1.34 -8.68
C GLU A 52 -12.92 1.52 -7.15
N LEU A 53 -11.84 1.79 -6.44
CA LEU A 53 -11.87 2.05 -5.01
C LEU A 53 -12.68 3.32 -4.66
N CYS A 54 -12.56 4.38 -5.45
CA CYS A 54 -13.37 5.58 -5.27
C CYS A 54 -14.89 5.30 -5.46
N GLU A 55 -15.25 4.46 -6.44
CA GLU A 55 -16.64 4.01 -6.63
C GLU A 55 -17.12 3.15 -5.46
N ALA A 56 -16.27 2.21 -4.98
CA ALA A 56 -16.61 1.34 -3.86
C ALA A 56 -16.88 2.12 -2.55
N LEU A 57 -16.24 3.29 -2.40
CA LEU A 57 -16.41 4.22 -1.28
C LEU A 57 -17.57 5.21 -1.51
N ASP A 58 -18.16 5.28 -2.71
CA ASP A 58 -19.13 6.30 -3.11
C ASP A 58 -18.65 7.72 -2.78
N LEU A 59 -17.39 8.03 -3.15
CA LEU A 59 -16.77 9.33 -2.85
C LEU A 59 -17.54 10.47 -3.53
N ARG A 60 -17.78 11.54 -2.77
CA ARG A 60 -18.61 12.68 -3.20
C ARG A 60 -17.84 13.99 -3.15
N ALA A 61 -18.23 14.91 -4.02
CA ALA A 61 -17.66 16.26 -4.07
C ALA A 61 -17.67 16.94 -2.68
N GLY A 62 -16.57 17.61 -2.36
CA GLY A 62 -16.38 18.32 -1.09
C GLY A 62 -15.94 17.45 0.09
N GLN A 63 -15.88 16.11 -0.04
CA GLN A 63 -15.33 15.27 1.02
C GLN A 63 -13.81 15.49 1.14
N LYS A 64 -13.32 15.53 2.38
CA LYS A 64 -11.88 15.55 2.68
C LYS A 64 -11.33 14.13 2.63
N VAL A 65 -10.44 13.87 1.67
CA VAL A 65 -9.84 12.55 1.42
C VAL A 65 -8.35 12.61 1.69
N LEU A 66 -7.84 11.66 2.49
CA LEU A 66 -6.43 11.44 2.70
C LEU A 66 -5.98 10.18 1.94
N ASP A 67 -5.03 10.32 1.02
CA ASP A 67 -4.35 9.19 0.39
C ASP A 67 -3.02 8.93 1.11
N VAL A 68 -2.87 7.72 1.69
CA VAL A 68 -1.74 7.32 2.54
C VAL A 68 -0.84 6.35 1.78
N ALA A 69 0.46 6.64 1.77
CA ALA A 69 1.45 5.93 0.96
C ALA A 69 1.02 5.91 -0.52
N ALA A 70 0.72 7.12 -1.01
CA ALA A 70 0.04 7.36 -2.28
C ALA A 70 0.88 7.03 -3.51
N GLY A 71 2.21 6.91 -3.35
CA GLY A 71 3.12 6.77 -4.46
C GLY A 71 2.99 7.94 -5.43
N ASN A 72 2.78 7.64 -6.71
CA ASN A 72 2.54 8.64 -7.75
C ASN A 72 1.05 9.02 -7.91
N GLY A 73 0.18 8.68 -6.94
CA GLY A 73 -1.14 9.27 -6.76
C GLY A 73 -2.27 8.67 -7.58
N ASN A 74 -2.39 7.36 -7.73
CA ASN A 74 -3.47 6.75 -8.50
C ASN A 74 -4.86 7.05 -7.91
N VAL A 75 -5.10 6.73 -6.64
CA VAL A 75 -6.38 7.06 -5.98
C VAL A 75 -6.47 8.54 -5.61
N THR A 76 -5.35 9.22 -5.40
CA THR A 76 -5.28 10.68 -5.24
C THR A 76 -5.97 11.41 -6.39
N LEU A 77 -5.56 11.11 -7.65
CA LEU A 77 -6.13 11.76 -8.83
C LEU A 77 -7.58 11.33 -9.07
N ALA A 78 -7.88 10.04 -8.85
CA ALA A 78 -9.25 9.54 -8.97
C ALA A 78 -10.23 10.26 -8.03
N ALA A 79 -9.86 10.48 -6.76
CA ALA A 79 -10.67 11.23 -5.80
C ALA A 79 -10.78 12.73 -6.18
N ALA A 80 -9.68 13.33 -6.67
CA ALA A 80 -9.69 14.73 -7.09
C ALA A 80 -10.59 14.98 -8.31
N ARG A 81 -10.65 14.03 -9.27
CA ARG A 81 -11.59 14.08 -10.40
C ARG A 81 -13.06 14.01 -9.96
N ARG A 82 -13.33 13.48 -8.75
CA ARG A 82 -14.68 13.48 -8.10
C ARG A 82 -14.93 14.72 -7.25
N TRP A 83 -14.09 15.75 -7.43
CA TRP A 83 -14.18 17.03 -6.71
C TRP A 83 -14.01 16.92 -5.20
N CYS A 84 -13.30 15.89 -4.71
CA CYS A 84 -12.91 15.81 -3.31
C CYS A 84 -11.79 16.80 -2.99
N GLU A 85 -11.70 17.20 -1.71
CA GLU A 85 -10.55 17.94 -1.16
C GLU A 85 -9.47 16.94 -0.76
N VAL A 86 -8.50 16.71 -1.65
CA VAL A 86 -7.53 15.62 -1.50
C VAL A 86 -6.23 16.09 -0.90
N THR A 87 -5.76 15.35 0.13
CA THR A 87 -4.38 15.39 0.62
C THR A 87 -3.69 14.07 0.28
N SER A 88 -2.60 14.12 -0.46
CA SER A 88 -1.78 12.97 -0.85
C SER A 88 -0.53 12.91 0.00
N THR A 89 -0.25 11.74 0.59
CA THR A 89 0.91 11.56 1.47
C THR A 89 1.74 10.35 1.08
N ASP A 90 3.05 10.51 1.12
CA ASP A 90 4.03 9.43 1.01
C ASP A 90 5.28 9.83 1.80
N TYR A 91 6.07 8.88 2.25
CA TYR A 91 7.35 9.16 2.91
C TYR A 91 8.53 9.23 1.92
N VAL A 92 8.27 9.01 0.61
CA VAL A 92 9.24 9.12 -0.48
C VAL A 92 8.95 10.38 -1.30
N PRO A 93 9.75 11.46 -1.15
CA PRO A 93 9.50 12.73 -1.83
C PRO A 93 9.40 12.62 -3.36
N SER A 94 10.26 11.81 -3.98
CA SER A 94 10.27 11.65 -5.45
C SER A 94 8.97 11.06 -6.01
N LEU A 95 8.27 10.22 -5.24
CA LEU A 95 6.96 9.69 -5.63
C LEU A 95 5.89 10.78 -5.60
N LEU A 96 5.91 11.63 -4.57
CA LEU A 96 5.00 12.79 -4.48
C LEU A 96 5.23 13.77 -5.62
N GLU A 97 6.47 13.99 -6.06
CA GLU A 97 6.76 14.84 -7.22
C GLU A 97 6.15 14.26 -8.50
N GLY A 98 6.22 12.93 -8.70
CA GLY A 98 5.49 12.25 -9.77
C GLY A 98 3.98 12.49 -9.71
N GLY A 99 3.39 12.43 -8.51
CA GLY A 99 1.99 12.76 -8.27
C GLY A 99 1.66 14.22 -8.59
N ARG A 100 2.51 15.18 -8.18
CA ARG A 100 2.34 16.61 -8.50
C ARG A 100 2.35 16.87 -10.00
N ALA A 101 3.28 16.27 -10.73
CA ALA A 101 3.38 16.42 -12.18
C ALA A 101 2.11 15.93 -12.87
N ARG A 102 1.57 14.76 -12.44
CA ARG A 102 0.30 14.22 -12.96
C ARG A 102 -0.89 15.13 -12.63
N ALA A 103 -1.01 15.60 -11.38
CA ALA A 103 -2.06 16.53 -10.97
C ALA A 103 -2.03 17.83 -11.77
N SER A 104 -0.82 18.38 -11.97
CA SER A 104 -0.63 19.58 -12.79
C SER A 104 -1.05 19.38 -14.24
N ALA A 105 -0.71 18.25 -14.84
CA ALA A 105 -1.10 17.92 -16.22
C ALA A 105 -2.62 17.84 -16.42
N GLU A 106 -3.36 17.46 -15.36
CA GLU A 106 -4.83 17.38 -15.37
C GLU A 106 -5.50 18.64 -14.78
N GLY A 107 -4.74 19.65 -14.34
CA GLY A 107 -5.29 20.86 -13.71
C GLY A 107 -5.95 20.62 -12.35
N LEU A 108 -5.60 19.53 -11.67
CA LEU A 108 -6.19 19.13 -10.39
C LEU A 108 -5.49 19.87 -9.22
N LYS A 109 -6.29 20.34 -8.26
CA LYS A 109 -5.79 20.98 -7.02
C LYS A 109 -5.72 19.93 -5.91
N ILE A 110 -4.49 19.56 -5.52
CA ILE A 110 -4.22 18.52 -4.54
C ILE A 110 -3.16 19.02 -3.56
N ALA A 111 -3.34 18.80 -2.26
CA ALA A 111 -2.32 19.03 -1.26
C ALA A 111 -1.39 17.80 -1.19
N PHE A 112 -0.07 18.01 -1.29
CA PHE A 112 0.91 16.94 -1.17
C PHE A 112 1.78 17.17 0.05
N LYS A 113 1.95 16.18 0.90
CA LYS A 113 2.70 16.27 2.15
C LYS A 113 3.53 15.01 2.38
N GLU A 114 4.82 15.17 2.67
CA GLU A 114 5.64 14.05 3.14
C GLU A 114 5.15 13.60 4.51
N ALA A 115 4.85 12.30 4.65
CA ALA A 115 4.39 11.72 5.90
C ALA A 115 4.65 10.21 5.99
N ASP A 116 4.94 9.75 7.21
CA ASP A 116 5.01 8.34 7.55
C ASP A 116 3.60 7.83 7.89
N ALA A 117 3.16 6.74 7.24
CA ALA A 117 1.86 6.12 7.50
C ALA A 117 1.70 5.60 8.94
N GLU A 118 2.79 5.39 9.66
CA GLU A 118 2.78 5.00 11.07
C GLU A 118 2.80 6.19 12.06
N ALA A 119 2.86 7.43 11.54
CA ALA A 119 2.86 8.67 12.34
C ALA A 119 2.30 9.83 11.50
N LEU A 120 1.02 9.76 11.15
CA LEU A 120 0.35 10.75 10.30
C LEU A 120 0.26 12.11 11.01
N PRO A 121 0.76 13.21 10.39
CA PRO A 121 0.80 14.54 11.01
C PRO A 121 -0.54 15.30 10.84
N PHE A 122 -1.63 14.66 11.22
CA PHE A 122 -2.99 15.20 11.17
C PHE A 122 -3.73 14.93 12.47
N ASP A 123 -4.73 15.77 12.77
CA ASP A 123 -5.59 15.62 13.94
C ASP A 123 -6.50 14.39 13.82
N ASP A 124 -7.01 13.94 14.96
CA ASP A 124 -8.01 12.88 15.04
C ASP A 124 -9.28 13.28 14.30
N GLY A 125 -9.80 12.38 13.46
CA GLY A 125 -11.04 12.63 12.74
C GLY A 125 -10.97 13.80 11.74
N ALA A 126 -9.83 14.03 11.12
CA ALA A 126 -9.64 15.13 10.16
C ALA A 126 -10.29 14.87 8.78
N PHE A 127 -10.46 13.61 8.38
CA PHE A 127 -10.86 13.21 7.03
C PHE A 127 -12.17 12.42 6.99
N ASP A 128 -12.97 12.68 5.96
CA ASP A 128 -14.21 11.93 5.69
C ASP A 128 -13.91 10.54 5.14
N ALA A 129 -12.86 10.43 4.32
CA ALA A 129 -12.33 9.16 3.84
C ALA A 129 -10.81 9.11 3.90
N VAL A 130 -10.26 7.93 4.20
CA VAL A 130 -8.81 7.64 4.19
C VAL A 130 -8.57 6.48 3.23
N VAL A 131 -7.68 6.65 2.26
CA VAL A 131 -7.50 5.65 1.20
C VAL A 131 -6.04 5.24 1.05
N SER A 132 -5.81 4.03 0.56
CA SER A 132 -4.49 3.57 0.13
C SER A 132 -4.60 2.44 -0.90
N THR A 133 -3.94 2.57 -2.04
CA THR A 133 -3.86 1.51 -3.05
C THR A 133 -2.46 0.91 -3.08
N PHE A 134 -2.31 -0.31 -2.56
CA PHE A 134 -1.07 -1.09 -2.52
C PHE A 134 0.11 -0.41 -1.80
N GLY A 135 -0.14 0.68 -1.05
CA GLY A 135 0.92 1.43 -0.36
C GLY A 135 1.07 1.02 1.10
N VAL A 136 0.02 1.24 1.92
CA VAL A 136 0.07 1.04 3.37
C VAL A 136 0.42 -0.40 3.77
N MET A 137 0.15 -1.39 2.93
CA MET A 137 0.47 -2.79 3.19
C MET A 137 1.98 -3.04 3.37
N PHE A 138 2.85 -2.15 2.90
CA PHE A 138 4.30 -2.26 3.04
C PHE A 138 4.86 -1.66 4.33
N THR A 139 4.01 -1.10 5.20
CA THR A 139 4.48 -0.56 6.48
C THR A 139 5.03 -1.66 7.39
N PRO A 140 6.19 -1.44 8.03
CA PRO A 140 6.77 -2.43 8.94
C PRO A 140 5.89 -2.70 10.19
N ASN A 141 5.31 -1.64 10.76
CA ASN A 141 4.39 -1.75 11.89
C ASN A 141 2.95 -1.64 11.39
N GLN A 142 2.40 -2.77 10.96
CA GLN A 142 1.06 -2.86 10.38
C GLN A 142 -0.03 -2.39 11.36
N GLU A 143 0.10 -2.74 12.64
CA GLU A 143 -0.83 -2.34 13.71
C GLU A 143 -0.84 -0.82 13.90
N ARG A 144 0.35 -0.22 13.89
CA ARG A 144 0.47 1.23 14.05
C ARG A 144 -0.11 1.97 12.84
N ALA A 145 0.15 1.48 11.64
CA ALA A 145 -0.43 2.05 10.42
C ALA A 145 -1.96 1.97 10.45
N ALA A 146 -2.53 0.80 10.78
CA ALA A 146 -3.99 0.63 10.90
C ALA A 146 -4.60 1.57 11.95
N PHE A 147 -3.92 1.71 13.11
CA PHE A 147 -4.33 2.67 14.14
C PHE A 147 -4.35 4.11 13.63
N GLU A 148 -3.32 4.54 12.89
CA GLU A 148 -3.25 5.89 12.33
C GLU A 148 -4.35 6.13 11.29
N LEU A 149 -4.63 5.16 10.39
CA LEU A 149 -5.74 5.26 9.44
C LEU A 149 -7.09 5.47 10.17
N LEU A 150 -7.34 4.66 11.22
CA LEU A 150 -8.53 4.83 12.06
C LEU A 150 -8.54 6.17 12.78
N ARG A 151 -7.40 6.59 13.35
CA ARG A 151 -7.31 7.82 14.14
C ARG A 151 -7.69 9.05 13.32
N VAL A 152 -7.13 9.20 12.14
CA VAL A 152 -7.36 10.39 11.29
C VAL A 152 -8.69 10.36 10.54
N CYS A 153 -9.34 9.21 10.43
CA CYS A 153 -10.68 9.07 9.87
C CYS A 153 -11.73 9.57 10.87
N LYS A 154 -12.74 10.31 10.40
CA LYS A 154 -13.87 10.76 11.22
C LYS A 154 -14.68 9.58 11.75
N PRO A 155 -15.36 9.71 12.91
CA PRO A 155 -16.45 8.79 13.29
C PRO A 155 -17.50 8.74 12.16
N GLY A 156 -17.89 7.52 11.75
CA GLY A 156 -18.78 7.30 10.61
C GLY A 156 -18.15 7.51 9.23
N GLY A 157 -16.88 7.93 9.17
CA GLY A 157 -16.11 8.02 7.93
C GLY A 157 -15.66 6.64 7.43
N GLN A 158 -15.05 6.61 6.25
CA GLN A 158 -14.67 5.38 5.59
C GLN A 158 -13.15 5.27 5.37
N ILE A 159 -12.63 4.04 5.46
CA ILE A 159 -11.26 3.71 5.04
C ILE A 159 -11.36 2.76 3.86
N GLY A 160 -10.76 3.16 2.72
CA GLY A 160 -10.71 2.37 1.50
C GLY A 160 -9.32 1.84 1.22
N LEU A 161 -9.18 0.53 1.05
CA LEU A 161 -7.88 -0.08 0.79
C LEU A 161 -7.95 -1.05 -0.40
N ALA A 162 -6.87 -1.10 -1.19
CA ALA A 162 -6.62 -2.18 -2.13
C ALA A 162 -5.30 -2.86 -1.75
N ASN A 163 -5.35 -4.16 -1.45
CA ASN A 163 -4.18 -4.91 -0.97
C ASN A 163 -4.06 -6.27 -1.67
N TRP A 164 -2.86 -6.60 -2.16
CA TRP A 164 -2.58 -7.89 -2.80
C TRP A 164 -2.81 -9.05 -1.85
N THR A 165 -3.50 -10.10 -2.32
CA THR A 165 -3.69 -11.33 -1.55
C THR A 165 -2.44 -12.22 -1.56
N PRO A 166 -2.21 -13.05 -0.52
CA PRO A 166 -1.02 -13.92 -0.44
C PRO A 166 -0.95 -14.98 -1.54
N ASP A 167 -2.09 -15.37 -2.10
CA ASP A 167 -2.18 -16.43 -3.11
C ASP A 167 -2.35 -15.90 -4.54
N GLY A 168 -2.60 -14.60 -4.69
CA GLY A 168 -2.55 -13.89 -5.97
C GLY A 168 -1.12 -13.81 -6.54
N PHE A 169 -1.00 -13.42 -7.81
CA PHE A 169 0.28 -13.34 -8.52
C PHE A 169 1.34 -12.53 -7.76
N ILE A 170 0.98 -11.32 -7.28
CA ILE A 170 1.95 -10.47 -6.55
C ILE A 170 2.28 -11.06 -5.17
N GLY A 171 1.34 -11.70 -4.47
CA GLY A 171 1.64 -12.39 -3.21
C GLY A 171 2.60 -13.55 -3.41
N GLN A 172 2.45 -14.32 -4.50
CA GLN A 172 3.39 -15.39 -4.87
C GLN A 172 4.74 -14.84 -5.30
N LEU A 173 4.78 -13.70 -6.00
CA LEU A 173 6.03 -12.98 -6.33
C LEU A 173 6.77 -12.59 -5.03
N PHE A 174 6.08 -12.11 -3.99
CA PHE A 174 6.72 -11.82 -2.70
C PHE A 174 7.31 -13.08 -2.05
N LYS A 175 6.63 -14.23 -2.15
CA LYS A 175 7.15 -15.52 -1.66
C LYS A 175 8.45 -15.90 -2.40
N ILE A 176 8.49 -15.72 -3.73
CA ILE A 176 9.70 -15.95 -4.54
C ILE A 176 10.83 -15.01 -4.11
N LEU A 177 10.58 -13.71 -4.02
CA LEU A 177 11.59 -12.75 -3.56
C LEU A 177 12.14 -13.13 -2.17
N GLY A 178 11.26 -13.53 -1.24
CA GLY A 178 11.64 -13.96 0.10
C GLY A 178 12.49 -15.24 0.15
N LYS A 179 12.41 -16.11 -0.88
CA LYS A 179 13.29 -17.29 -1.02
C LYS A 179 14.74 -16.89 -1.28
N TYR A 180 14.98 -15.84 -2.08
CA TYR A 180 16.31 -15.34 -2.43
C TYR A 180 16.84 -14.31 -1.44
N LEU A 181 15.94 -13.49 -0.87
CA LEU A 181 16.26 -12.43 0.09
C LEU A 181 15.25 -12.50 1.23
N PRO A 182 15.50 -13.36 2.23
CA PRO A 182 14.61 -13.47 3.37
C PRO A 182 14.39 -12.13 4.08
N PRO A 183 13.15 -11.78 4.41
CA PRO A 183 12.89 -10.58 5.21
C PRO A 183 13.54 -10.69 6.59
N PRO A 184 13.85 -9.57 7.23
CA PRO A 184 14.34 -9.58 8.61
C PRO A 184 13.38 -10.30 9.55
N ALA A 185 13.93 -10.98 10.58
CA ALA A 185 13.12 -11.69 11.56
C ALA A 185 12.07 -10.76 12.21
N GLY A 186 10.85 -11.25 12.38
CA GLY A 186 9.75 -10.51 12.99
C GLY A 186 9.00 -9.55 12.05
N VAL A 187 9.46 -9.36 10.81
CA VAL A 187 8.74 -8.54 9.81
C VAL A 187 7.59 -9.34 9.22
N LYS A 188 6.38 -8.82 9.34
CA LYS A 188 5.17 -9.42 8.77
C LYS A 188 5.12 -9.21 7.26
N SER A 189 4.63 -10.23 6.53
CA SER A 189 4.45 -10.12 5.09
C SER A 189 3.45 -9.01 4.73
N PRO A 190 3.76 -8.15 3.74
CA PRO A 190 2.80 -7.17 3.22
C PRO A 190 1.47 -7.81 2.77
N ALA A 191 1.52 -9.00 2.17
CA ALA A 191 0.34 -9.69 1.67
C ALA A 191 -0.67 -10.10 2.76
N LEU A 192 -0.32 -10.03 4.06
CA LEU A 192 -1.27 -10.24 5.15
C LEU A 192 -2.41 -9.22 5.13
N TRP A 193 -2.17 -7.98 4.70
CA TRP A 193 -3.22 -6.98 4.50
C TRP A 193 -4.28 -7.38 3.45
N GLY A 194 -3.95 -8.33 2.58
CA GLY A 194 -4.86 -8.94 1.62
C GLY A 194 -5.58 -10.18 2.20
N THR A 195 -5.73 -10.30 3.53
CA THR A 195 -6.48 -11.40 4.16
C THR A 195 -7.54 -10.88 5.10
N ARG A 196 -8.72 -11.51 5.08
CA ARG A 196 -9.82 -11.14 5.97
C ARG A 196 -9.44 -11.25 7.45
N ALA A 197 -8.72 -12.30 7.82
CA ALA A 197 -8.30 -12.51 9.20
C ALA A 197 -7.44 -11.36 9.71
N ARG A 198 -6.49 -10.88 8.90
CA ARG A 198 -5.64 -9.75 9.29
C ARG A 198 -6.41 -8.45 9.38
N LEU A 199 -7.31 -8.18 8.45
CA LEU A 199 -8.16 -6.99 8.49
C LEU A 199 -9.03 -6.97 9.76
N ASP A 200 -9.64 -8.09 10.11
CA ASP A 200 -10.43 -8.21 11.34
C ASP A 200 -9.56 -7.98 12.58
N GLU A 201 -8.34 -8.53 12.63
CA GLU A 201 -7.41 -8.36 13.74
C GLU A 201 -7.05 -6.87 13.99
N ILE A 202 -6.70 -6.11 12.92
CA ILE A 202 -6.13 -4.77 13.07
C ILE A 202 -7.17 -3.64 13.01
N PHE A 203 -8.36 -3.86 12.42
CA PHE A 203 -9.37 -2.81 12.26
C PHE A 203 -10.61 -3.02 13.11
N ARG A 204 -11.01 -4.25 13.43
CA ARG A 204 -12.26 -4.52 14.17
C ARG A 204 -12.37 -3.76 15.51
N PRO A 205 -11.29 -3.50 16.27
CA PRO A 205 -11.41 -2.74 17.51
C PRO A 205 -11.91 -1.31 17.34
N GLY A 206 -11.80 -0.73 16.13
CA GLY A 206 -12.21 0.66 15.84
C GLY A 206 -13.15 0.80 14.65
N ALA A 207 -13.66 -0.30 14.09
CA ALA A 207 -14.53 -0.32 12.92
C ALA A 207 -15.93 -0.83 13.26
N SER A 208 -16.95 -0.14 12.77
CA SER A 208 -18.36 -0.59 12.84
C SER A 208 -18.65 -1.66 11.78
N SER A 209 -18.02 -1.58 10.62
CA SER A 209 -18.13 -2.59 9.56
C SER A 209 -16.85 -2.74 8.75
N ILE A 210 -16.63 -3.94 8.20
CA ILE A 210 -15.54 -4.25 7.27
C ILE A 210 -16.13 -5.08 6.12
N ARG A 211 -16.12 -4.52 4.91
CA ARG A 211 -16.41 -5.22 3.66
C ARG A 211 -15.11 -5.44 2.92
N ALA A 212 -14.85 -6.64 2.45
CA ALA A 212 -13.66 -6.99 1.70
C ALA A 212 -14.06 -7.95 0.57
N GLU A 213 -13.88 -7.48 -0.67
CA GLU A 213 -14.30 -8.18 -1.88
C GLU A 213 -13.07 -8.53 -2.73
N PRO A 214 -12.93 -9.77 -3.18
CA PRO A 214 -11.85 -10.14 -4.09
C PRO A 214 -12.06 -9.51 -5.47
N ARG A 215 -11.00 -8.90 -5.99
CA ARG A 215 -10.91 -8.30 -7.31
C ARG A 215 -9.66 -8.79 -8.02
N HIS A 216 -9.60 -8.59 -9.32
CA HIS A 216 -8.44 -8.96 -10.11
C HIS A 216 -7.95 -7.79 -10.96
N PHE A 217 -6.65 -7.50 -10.85
CA PHE A 217 -5.95 -6.66 -11.82
C PHE A 217 -5.17 -7.54 -12.79
N ASN A 218 -5.27 -7.30 -14.09
CA ASN A 218 -4.54 -8.06 -15.10
C ASN A 218 -3.26 -7.32 -15.49
N PHE A 219 -2.11 -7.86 -15.08
CA PHE A 219 -0.82 -7.41 -15.59
C PHE A 219 -0.68 -7.77 -17.06
N ARG A 220 -0.41 -6.75 -17.91
CA ARG A 220 -0.31 -6.90 -19.36
C ARG A 220 1.04 -6.40 -19.84
N TYR A 221 1.85 -7.30 -20.38
CA TYR A 221 3.18 -7.02 -20.89
C TYR A 221 3.40 -7.70 -22.24
N ARG A 222 4.44 -7.28 -22.97
CA ARG A 222 4.76 -7.84 -24.31
C ARG A 222 5.14 -9.32 -24.22
N SER A 223 5.76 -9.73 -23.11
CA SER A 223 6.11 -11.12 -22.80
C SER A 223 6.39 -11.26 -21.29
N PRO A 224 6.52 -12.48 -20.74
CA PRO A 224 7.03 -12.72 -19.40
C PRO A 224 8.38 -12.05 -19.11
N GLU A 225 9.32 -12.13 -20.06
CA GLU A 225 10.64 -11.52 -19.94
C GLU A 225 10.55 -10.00 -19.86
N HIS A 226 9.66 -9.39 -20.64
CA HIS A 226 9.42 -7.94 -20.61
C HIS A 226 8.90 -7.49 -19.24
N PHE A 227 8.00 -8.25 -18.60
CA PHE A 227 7.59 -7.97 -17.23
C PHE A 227 8.78 -7.97 -16.27
N VAL A 228 9.62 -9.03 -16.32
CA VAL A 228 10.78 -9.14 -15.43
C VAL A 228 11.76 -7.98 -15.65
N GLU A 229 12.02 -7.58 -16.89
CA GLU A 229 12.91 -6.44 -17.20
C GLU A 229 12.33 -5.10 -16.71
N VAL A 230 11.03 -4.84 -16.91
CA VAL A 230 10.38 -3.63 -16.42
C VAL A 230 10.44 -3.58 -14.88
N PHE A 231 10.08 -4.67 -14.20
CA PHE A 231 10.11 -4.70 -12.74
C PHE A 231 11.53 -4.62 -12.18
N LYS A 232 12.49 -5.31 -12.80
CA LYS A 232 13.91 -5.22 -12.44
C LYS A 232 14.46 -3.80 -12.57
N THR A 233 13.98 -3.05 -13.56
CA THR A 233 14.49 -1.69 -13.85
C THR A 233 13.80 -0.62 -13.00
N TYR A 234 12.47 -0.71 -12.83
CA TYR A 234 11.66 0.39 -12.32
C TYR A 234 11.02 0.10 -10.95
N TYR A 235 10.79 -1.16 -10.58
CA TYR A 235 10.18 -1.51 -9.30
C TYR A 235 11.24 -1.68 -8.22
N GLY A 236 11.38 -0.70 -7.33
CA GLY A 236 12.45 -0.63 -6.34
C GLY A 236 12.78 -1.93 -5.60
N PRO A 237 11.79 -2.66 -5.03
CA PRO A 237 12.06 -3.94 -4.38
C PRO A 237 12.73 -4.99 -5.28
N MET A 238 12.31 -5.12 -6.54
CA MET A 238 12.94 -6.05 -7.47
C MET A 238 14.30 -5.55 -7.95
N LEU A 239 14.46 -4.26 -8.21
CA LEU A 239 15.74 -3.66 -8.56
C LEU A 239 16.78 -3.97 -7.47
N LYS A 240 16.43 -3.75 -6.19
CA LYS A 240 17.31 -4.06 -5.05
C LYS A 240 17.56 -5.57 -4.90
N ALA A 241 16.54 -6.39 -5.15
CA ALA A 241 16.70 -7.85 -5.10
C ALA A 241 17.72 -8.35 -6.12
N PHE A 242 17.60 -7.95 -7.38
CA PHE A 242 18.55 -8.32 -8.41
C PHE A 242 19.96 -7.76 -8.14
N ALA A 243 20.06 -6.53 -7.65
CA ALA A 243 21.36 -5.94 -7.33
C ALA A 243 22.09 -6.61 -6.15
N ALA A 244 21.37 -7.25 -5.24
CA ALA A 244 21.94 -7.94 -4.08
C ALA A 244 22.43 -9.38 -4.39
N LEU A 245 22.06 -9.94 -5.54
CA LEU A 245 22.36 -11.31 -5.92
C LEU A 245 23.55 -11.37 -6.91
N ASP A 246 24.33 -12.45 -6.82
CA ASP A 246 25.31 -12.81 -7.85
C ASP A 246 24.62 -13.30 -9.15
N ALA A 247 25.40 -13.56 -10.18
CA ALA A 247 24.87 -14.00 -11.48
C ALA A 247 24.02 -15.28 -11.39
N THR A 248 24.40 -16.22 -10.54
CA THR A 248 23.65 -17.47 -10.32
C THR A 248 22.32 -17.21 -9.65
N GLY A 249 22.31 -16.40 -8.59
CA GLY A 249 21.09 -15.98 -7.89
C GLY A 249 20.15 -15.17 -8.78
N GLN A 250 20.69 -14.24 -9.58
CA GLN A 250 19.90 -13.47 -10.56
C GLN A 250 19.23 -14.37 -11.60
N ASN A 251 19.95 -15.35 -12.14
CA ASN A 251 19.40 -16.31 -13.10
C ASN A 251 18.32 -17.19 -12.45
N GLY A 252 18.54 -17.65 -11.22
CA GLY A 252 17.57 -18.44 -10.46
C GLY A 252 16.29 -17.63 -10.19
N LEU A 253 16.41 -16.40 -9.69
CA LEU A 253 15.26 -15.50 -9.45
C LEU A 253 14.49 -15.24 -10.75
N ARG A 254 15.19 -14.92 -11.84
CA ARG A 254 14.55 -14.72 -13.15
C ARG A 254 13.79 -15.98 -13.59
N HIS A 255 14.39 -17.16 -13.46
CA HIS A 255 13.78 -18.44 -13.82
C HIS A 255 12.49 -18.68 -13.03
N ASP A 256 12.53 -18.53 -11.69
CA ASP A 256 11.37 -18.75 -10.82
C ASP A 256 10.24 -17.76 -11.13
N LEU A 257 10.56 -16.49 -11.44
CA LEU A 257 9.57 -15.49 -11.85
C LEU A 257 8.92 -15.84 -13.18
N ILE A 258 9.69 -16.25 -14.19
CA ILE A 258 9.16 -16.67 -15.50
C ILE A 258 8.27 -17.91 -15.33
N ALA A 259 8.69 -18.88 -14.52
CA ALA A 259 7.88 -20.07 -14.23
C ALA A 259 6.56 -19.73 -13.55
N LEU A 260 6.56 -18.81 -12.58
CA LEU A 260 5.32 -18.32 -11.97
C LEU A 260 4.42 -17.64 -13.00
N ILE A 261 4.95 -16.75 -13.83
CA ILE A 261 4.19 -16.07 -14.87
C ILE A 261 3.59 -17.10 -15.82
N ALA A 262 4.37 -18.06 -16.29
CA ALA A 262 3.92 -19.11 -17.22
C ALA A 262 2.76 -19.94 -16.63
N SER A 263 2.77 -20.20 -15.32
CA SER A 263 1.72 -20.98 -14.65
C SER A 263 0.37 -20.23 -14.55
N LEU A 264 0.38 -18.90 -14.64
CA LEU A 264 -0.79 -18.04 -14.45
C LEU A 264 -1.19 -17.27 -15.73
N ASN A 265 -0.35 -17.28 -16.76
CA ASN A 265 -0.58 -16.52 -17.98
C ASN A 265 -1.79 -17.07 -18.75
N LYS A 266 -2.74 -16.18 -19.09
CA LYS A 266 -3.94 -16.51 -19.87
C LYS A 266 -3.75 -16.29 -21.36
N ALA A 267 -2.68 -15.61 -21.79
CA ALA A 267 -2.39 -15.36 -23.19
C ALA A 267 -1.67 -16.56 -23.84
N SER A 268 -1.99 -16.84 -25.11
CA SER A 268 -1.39 -17.91 -25.92
C SER A 268 -0.61 -17.41 -27.14
N ASP A 269 -0.48 -16.08 -27.26
CA ASP A 269 0.13 -15.38 -28.40
C ASP A 269 1.54 -14.86 -28.13
N GLY A 270 2.18 -15.34 -27.05
CA GLY A 270 3.49 -14.88 -26.60
C GLY A 270 3.46 -13.64 -25.72
N THR A 271 2.31 -12.97 -25.59
CA THR A 271 2.15 -11.86 -24.66
C THR A 271 1.91 -12.36 -23.22
N MET A 272 1.94 -11.45 -22.27
CA MET A 272 1.60 -11.73 -20.86
C MET A 272 0.27 -11.09 -20.50
N VAL A 273 -0.68 -11.90 -20.03
CA VAL A 273 -1.90 -11.47 -19.35
C VAL A 273 -2.06 -12.29 -18.08
N VAL A 274 -1.60 -11.75 -16.96
CA VAL A 274 -1.62 -12.46 -15.68
C VAL A 274 -2.54 -11.74 -14.69
N PRO A 275 -3.64 -12.40 -14.26
CA PRO A 275 -4.49 -11.86 -13.21
C PRO A 275 -3.79 -11.92 -11.86
N SER A 276 -3.85 -10.83 -11.11
CA SER A 276 -3.43 -10.78 -9.72
C SER A 276 -4.60 -10.41 -8.84
N GLU A 277 -4.95 -11.28 -7.90
CA GLU A 277 -6.01 -11.01 -6.95
C GLU A 277 -5.57 -9.98 -5.91
N TYR A 278 -6.49 -9.07 -5.59
CA TYR A 278 -6.38 -8.15 -4.46
C TYR A 278 -7.73 -8.07 -3.74
N LEU A 279 -7.73 -7.67 -2.48
CA LEU A 279 -8.95 -7.28 -1.79
C LEU A 279 -9.21 -5.80 -1.99
N GLU A 280 -10.42 -5.48 -2.46
CA GLU A 280 -11.04 -4.17 -2.36
C GLU A 280 -11.76 -4.09 -1.02
N ILE A 281 -11.33 -3.17 -0.17
CA ILE A 281 -11.74 -3.14 1.23
C ILE A 281 -12.37 -1.79 1.54
N VAL A 282 -13.56 -1.82 2.13
CA VAL A 282 -14.24 -0.65 2.68
C VAL A 282 -14.53 -0.90 4.16
N ILE A 283 -13.97 -0.05 5.01
CA ILE A 283 -14.12 -0.08 6.46
C ILE A 283 -14.88 1.17 6.87
N THR A 284 -15.96 1.04 7.63
CA THR A 284 -16.63 2.17 8.28
C THR A 284 -16.15 2.25 9.73
N LYS A 285 -15.70 3.44 10.14
CA LYS A 285 -15.27 3.71 11.51
C LYS A 285 -16.44 3.90 12.45
#